data_79e53e5124bac8e9b83b4a8744e5cc16
#
_entry.id   79e53e5124bac8e9b83b4a8744e5cc16
#
_cell.length_a   1.000
_cell.length_b   1.000
_cell.length_c   1.000
_cell.angle_alpha   90.00
_cell.angle_beta   90.00
_cell.angle_gamma   90.00
#
_symmetry.space_group_name_H-M   'P 1'
#
loop_
_entity.id
_entity.type
_entity.pdbx_description
1 polymer ?
#
loop_
_entity_poly.entity_id
_entity_poly.type
_entity_poly.pdbx_seq_one_letter_code
_entity_poly.pdbx_strand_id
1 'polypeptide(L)'
;MLITVIVPIYNMEAYLCTSLDRLLQQSFQDYEILLIDDGSKDSSGEICDRYAREHSRIRVVHKPNGGLSTARNAGIEHARGEYLTFCDPDDWVDADYLQQFVEAGMDEHTLPVTGILQHREGKSDRRLTAPAMDVQGQACTEAIVALRRHDMLGFTVNKLLVKRIIDENGLRFIEGLSHREDEIFLLQYIPHVSRIVINEKTPYHYRCLLYTSPSPRDG
;
A
#
# COMPACT_ATOMS: atom_id res chain seq x y z
N MET A 1 -11.27 11.67 -10.01
CA MET A 1 -10.09 11.53 -9.12
C MET A 1 -9.71 10.06 -9.07
N LEU A 2 -8.74 9.64 -9.85
CA LEU A 2 -8.36 8.24 -10.00
C LEU A 2 -7.39 7.82 -8.88
N ILE A 3 -7.65 6.69 -8.24
CA ILE A 3 -6.70 6.05 -7.31
C ILE A 3 -5.95 4.94 -8.06
N THR A 4 -4.61 4.93 -7.98
CA THR A 4 -3.81 3.76 -8.39
C THR A 4 -3.46 2.93 -7.16
N VAL A 5 -3.86 1.65 -7.17
CA VAL A 5 -3.40 0.65 -6.20
C VAL A 5 -2.18 -0.05 -6.80
N ILE A 6 -1.01 0.18 -6.21
CA ILE A 6 0.26 -0.40 -6.66
C ILE A 6 0.49 -1.72 -5.92
N VAL A 7 0.69 -2.81 -6.66
CA VAL A 7 0.94 -4.15 -6.11
C VAL A 7 2.32 -4.62 -6.59
N PRO A 8 3.36 -4.57 -5.73
CA PRO A 8 4.69 -5.07 -6.05
C PRO A 8 4.71 -6.60 -5.89
N ILE A 9 5.12 -7.33 -6.92
CA ILE A 9 4.98 -8.80 -6.99
C ILE A 9 6.35 -9.44 -7.25
N TYR A 10 6.71 -10.43 -6.42
CA TYR A 10 7.83 -11.32 -6.66
C TYR A 10 7.59 -12.68 -6.04
N ASN A 11 7.38 -13.73 -6.87
CA ASN A 11 7.13 -15.11 -6.45
C ASN A 11 5.96 -15.26 -5.46
N MET A 12 4.76 -14.81 -5.87
CA MET A 12 3.55 -14.77 -5.03
C MET A 12 2.39 -15.59 -5.62
N GLU A 13 2.66 -16.60 -6.44
CA GLU A 13 1.62 -17.41 -7.12
C GLU A 13 0.56 -17.98 -6.18
N ALA A 14 0.96 -18.34 -4.94
CA ALA A 14 0.06 -18.94 -3.96
C ALA A 14 -1.00 -17.98 -3.40
N TYR A 15 -0.76 -16.66 -3.43
CA TYR A 15 -1.61 -15.66 -2.77
C TYR A 15 -2.25 -14.67 -3.74
N LEU A 16 -1.58 -14.44 -4.87
CA LEU A 16 -1.89 -13.34 -5.78
C LEU A 16 -3.34 -13.33 -6.27
N CYS A 17 -3.92 -14.47 -6.63
CA CYS A 17 -5.31 -14.53 -7.07
C CYS A 17 -6.28 -14.03 -6.00
N THR A 18 -6.09 -14.46 -4.74
CA THR A 18 -6.95 -14.03 -3.64
C THR A 18 -6.87 -12.53 -3.40
N SER A 19 -5.67 -11.95 -3.45
CA SER A 19 -5.44 -10.51 -3.29
C SER A 19 -6.13 -9.72 -4.42
N LEU A 20 -5.93 -10.13 -5.68
CA LEU A 20 -6.50 -9.45 -6.84
C LEU A 20 -8.02 -9.54 -6.88
N ASP A 21 -8.61 -10.70 -6.56
CA ASP A 21 -10.06 -10.87 -6.51
C ASP A 21 -10.70 -9.92 -5.48
N ARG A 22 -10.06 -9.69 -4.34
CA ARG A 22 -10.52 -8.75 -3.32
C ARG A 22 -10.35 -7.29 -3.76
N LEU A 23 -9.25 -6.95 -4.42
CA LEU A 23 -9.04 -5.62 -4.98
C LEU A 23 -10.05 -5.28 -6.07
N LEU A 24 -10.51 -6.25 -6.85
CA LEU A 24 -11.54 -6.06 -7.89
C LEU A 24 -12.96 -5.83 -7.32
N GLN A 25 -13.20 -6.12 -6.04
CA GLN A 25 -14.51 -5.98 -5.39
C GLN A 25 -14.72 -4.62 -4.71
N GLN A 26 -13.88 -3.62 -4.97
CA GLN A 26 -14.00 -2.32 -4.30
C GLN A 26 -15.32 -1.61 -4.62
N SER A 27 -15.95 -1.02 -3.59
CA SER A 27 -17.17 -0.22 -3.74
C SER A 27 -16.91 1.11 -4.45
N PHE A 28 -15.78 1.75 -4.19
CA PHE A 28 -15.31 2.90 -4.95
C PHE A 28 -14.86 2.45 -6.35
N GLN A 29 -15.31 3.15 -7.42
CA GLN A 29 -15.17 2.67 -8.79
C GLN A 29 -14.12 3.38 -9.64
N ASP A 30 -13.63 4.56 -9.23
CA ASP A 30 -12.66 5.35 -10.01
C ASP A 30 -11.22 5.01 -9.59
N TYR A 31 -10.78 3.77 -9.90
CA TYR A 31 -9.44 3.29 -9.57
C TYR A 31 -8.88 2.37 -10.66
N GLU A 32 -7.55 2.26 -10.67
CA GLU A 32 -6.81 1.21 -11.40
C GLU A 32 -5.98 0.37 -10.43
N ILE A 33 -5.65 -0.86 -10.83
CA ILE A 33 -4.70 -1.74 -10.16
C ILE A 33 -3.48 -1.85 -11.06
N LEU A 34 -2.32 -1.48 -10.53
CA LEU A 34 -1.06 -1.53 -11.24
C LEU A 34 -0.16 -2.61 -10.63
N LEU A 35 -0.02 -3.72 -11.35
CA LEU A 35 0.80 -4.85 -10.97
C LEU A 35 2.24 -4.62 -11.45
N ILE A 36 3.19 -4.69 -10.55
CA ILE A 36 4.62 -4.59 -10.87
C ILE A 36 5.26 -5.94 -10.59
N ASP A 37 5.41 -6.73 -11.63
CA ASP A 37 6.14 -7.99 -11.56
C ASP A 37 7.64 -7.73 -11.60
N ASP A 38 8.29 -7.92 -10.45
CA ASP A 38 9.72 -7.71 -10.24
C ASP A 38 10.54 -8.94 -10.65
N GLY A 39 10.25 -9.48 -11.83
CA GLY A 39 10.97 -10.61 -12.43
C GLY A 39 10.74 -11.94 -11.71
N SER A 40 9.46 -12.25 -11.42
CA SER A 40 9.06 -13.52 -10.80
C SER A 40 9.54 -14.72 -11.60
N LYS A 41 9.87 -15.80 -10.89
CA LYS A 41 10.34 -17.06 -11.47
C LYS A 41 9.29 -18.19 -11.37
N ASP A 42 8.21 -17.93 -10.63
CA ASP A 42 7.04 -18.78 -10.52
C ASP A 42 5.93 -18.32 -11.49
N SER A 43 4.72 -18.82 -11.34
CA SER A 43 3.57 -18.45 -12.21
C SER A 43 3.01 -17.06 -11.96
N SER A 44 3.60 -16.23 -11.08
CA SER A 44 3.07 -14.89 -10.76
C SER A 44 2.94 -13.98 -11.98
N GLY A 45 3.95 -13.97 -12.88
CA GLY A 45 3.91 -13.17 -14.11
C GLY A 45 2.77 -13.58 -15.04
N GLU A 46 2.55 -14.89 -15.22
CA GLU A 46 1.45 -15.43 -16.04
C GLU A 46 0.08 -15.09 -15.43
N ILE A 47 -0.04 -15.12 -14.10
CA ILE A 47 -1.24 -14.71 -13.37
C ILE A 47 -1.51 -13.23 -13.61
N CYS A 48 -0.51 -12.36 -13.51
CA CYS A 48 -0.62 -10.93 -13.79
C CYS A 48 -1.18 -10.67 -15.19
N ASP A 49 -0.59 -11.31 -16.20
CA ASP A 49 -1.01 -11.16 -17.60
C ASP A 49 -2.44 -11.66 -17.85
N ARG A 50 -2.83 -12.75 -17.20
CA ARG A 50 -4.20 -13.26 -17.29
C ARG A 50 -5.19 -12.25 -16.73
N TYR A 51 -4.96 -11.73 -15.51
CA TYR A 51 -5.84 -10.75 -14.89
C TYR A 51 -5.91 -9.45 -15.69
N ALA A 52 -4.82 -8.98 -16.26
CA ALA A 52 -4.81 -7.79 -17.11
C ALA A 52 -5.62 -7.97 -18.41
N ARG A 53 -5.64 -9.18 -18.97
CA ARG A 53 -6.49 -9.50 -20.15
C ARG A 53 -7.97 -9.57 -19.80
N GLU A 54 -8.31 -10.07 -18.60
CA GLU A 54 -9.68 -10.29 -18.14
C GLU A 54 -10.32 -9.03 -17.56
N HIS A 55 -9.52 -8.09 -17.03
CA HIS A 55 -9.98 -6.92 -16.28
C HIS A 55 -9.34 -5.63 -16.77
N SER A 56 -10.11 -4.76 -17.40
CA SER A 56 -9.65 -3.48 -17.98
C SER A 56 -9.07 -2.49 -16.95
N ARG A 57 -9.34 -2.69 -15.66
CA ARG A 57 -8.78 -1.88 -14.55
C ARG A 57 -7.38 -2.31 -14.15
N ILE A 58 -6.90 -3.46 -14.61
CA ILE A 58 -5.60 -4.01 -14.26
C ILE A 58 -4.61 -3.71 -15.38
N ARG A 59 -3.45 -3.22 -14.98
CA ARG A 59 -2.28 -3.03 -15.84
C ARG A 59 -1.09 -3.74 -15.23
N VAL A 60 -0.19 -4.23 -16.07
CA VAL A 60 1.02 -4.94 -15.65
C VAL A 60 2.26 -4.23 -16.20
N VAL A 61 3.29 -4.18 -15.39
CA VAL A 61 4.65 -3.81 -15.78
C VAL A 61 5.57 -4.93 -15.31
N HIS A 62 6.22 -5.59 -16.25
CA HIS A 62 7.28 -6.55 -15.96
C HIS A 62 8.64 -5.87 -15.97
N LYS A 63 9.48 -6.14 -14.98
CA LYS A 63 10.84 -5.61 -14.91
C LYS A 63 11.83 -6.67 -14.42
N PRO A 64 13.12 -6.53 -14.71
CA PRO A 64 14.14 -7.36 -14.06
C PRO A 64 14.09 -7.19 -12.54
N ASN A 65 14.31 -8.29 -11.80
CA ASN A 65 14.31 -8.25 -10.33
C ASN A 65 15.30 -7.20 -9.81
N GLY A 66 14.82 -6.34 -8.93
CA GLY A 66 15.58 -5.28 -8.27
C GLY A 66 15.18 -5.07 -6.82
N GLY A 67 14.21 -5.87 -6.33
CA GLY A 67 13.71 -5.82 -4.96
C GLY A 67 12.53 -4.86 -4.77
N LEU A 68 11.92 -4.94 -3.58
CA LEU A 68 10.64 -4.30 -3.23
C LEU A 68 10.63 -2.79 -3.50
N SER A 69 11.69 -2.07 -3.07
CA SER A 69 11.81 -0.62 -3.28
C SER A 69 11.80 -0.24 -4.76
N THR A 70 12.50 -1.01 -5.62
CA THR A 70 12.52 -0.75 -7.07
C THR A 70 11.17 -1.03 -7.71
N ALA A 71 10.46 -2.07 -7.26
CA ALA A 71 9.11 -2.38 -7.73
C ALA A 71 8.12 -1.28 -7.34
N ARG A 72 8.15 -0.79 -6.08
CA ARG A 72 7.31 0.33 -5.65
C ARG A 72 7.63 1.63 -6.41
N ASN A 73 8.90 1.93 -6.66
CA ASN A 73 9.31 3.08 -7.46
C ASN A 73 8.79 2.99 -8.89
N ALA A 74 8.91 1.83 -9.53
CA ALA A 74 8.34 1.59 -10.85
C ALA A 74 6.80 1.77 -10.83
N GLY A 75 6.13 1.34 -9.76
CA GLY A 75 4.71 1.59 -9.56
C GLY A 75 4.37 3.09 -9.52
N ILE A 76 5.12 3.90 -8.79
CA ILE A 76 4.96 5.36 -8.73
C ILE A 76 5.12 5.98 -10.13
N GLU A 77 6.12 5.55 -10.88
CA GLU A 77 6.41 6.08 -12.22
C GLU A 77 5.32 5.77 -13.25
N HIS A 78 4.74 4.56 -13.18
CA HIS A 78 3.74 4.10 -14.15
C HIS A 78 2.29 4.37 -13.73
N ALA A 79 2.05 4.84 -12.49
CA ALA A 79 0.75 5.17 -11.97
C ALA A 79 0.10 6.33 -12.72
N ARG A 80 -1.18 6.19 -13.06
CA ARG A 80 -2.01 7.20 -13.74
C ARG A 80 -2.89 7.99 -12.79
N GLY A 81 -3.10 7.46 -11.59
CA GLY A 81 -3.95 8.09 -10.58
C GLY A 81 -3.35 9.36 -9.99
N GLU A 82 -4.21 10.26 -9.59
CA GLU A 82 -3.84 11.43 -8.79
C GLU A 82 -3.44 11.03 -7.36
N TYR A 83 -3.97 9.87 -6.92
CA TYR A 83 -3.72 9.29 -5.61
C TYR A 83 -3.15 7.89 -5.73
N LEU A 84 -2.25 7.54 -4.80
CA LEU A 84 -1.58 6.25 -4.74
C LEU A 84 -1.84 5.58 -3.41
N THR A 85 -2.07 4.28 -3.44
CA THR A 85 -1.95 3.40 -2.27
C THR A 85 -1.22 2.13 -2.68
N PHE A 86 -0.73 1.37 -1.71
CA PHE A 86 -0.03 0.11 -1.94
C PHE A 86 -0.84 -1.05 -1.37
N CYS A 87 -0.69 -2.22 -1.97
CA CYS A 87 -1.22 -3.46 -1.42
C CYS A 87 -0.18 -4.56 -1.65
N ASP A 88 0.24 -5.23 -0.59
CA ASP A 88 1.15 -6.36 -0.72
C ASP A 88 0.40 -7.58 -1.27
N PRO A 89 1.02 -8.39 -2.17
CA PRO A 89 0.33 -9.43 -2.93
C PRO A 89 -0.07 -10.66 -2.11
N ASP A 90 0.43 -10.81 -0.87
CA ASP A 90 0.05 -11.84 0.10
C ASP A 90 -1.06 -11.39 1.06
N ASP A 91 -1.46 -10.13 1.01
CA ASP A 91 -2.50 -9.50 1.80
C ASP A 91 -3.84 -9.43 1.03
N TRP A 92 -4.89 -8.94 1.69
CA TRP A 92 -6.17 -8.66 1.06
C TRP A 92 -6.90 -7.50 1.72
N VAL A 93 -7.95 -7.02 1.06
CA VAL A 93 -8.71 -5.84 1.51
C VAL A 93 -10.21 -6.12 1.53
N ASP A 94 -10.94 -5.40 2.39
CA ASP A 94 -12.40 -5.35 2.37
C ASP A 94 -12.90 -4.53 1.18
N ALA A 95 -14.16 -4.74 0.80
CA ALA A 95 -14.76 -4.05 -0.34
C ALA A 95 -14.85 -2.52 -0.17
N ASP A 96 -14.79 -2.01 1.04
CA ASP A 96 -14.84 -0.58 1.34
C ASP A 96 -13.46 0.06 1.59
N TYR A 97 -12.35 -0.67 1.36
CA TYR A 97 -11.00 -0.19 1.65
C TYR A 97 -10.70 1.16 0.97
N LEU A 98 -10.92 1.29 -0.34
CA LEU A 98 -10.71 2.54 -1.05
C LEU A 98 -11.74 3.60 -0.64
N GLN A 99 -12.98 3.19 -0.36
CA GLN A 99 -14.05 4.10 0.08
C GLN A 99 -13.71 4.77 1.42
N GLN A 100 -13.00 4.08 2.33
CA GLN A 100 -12.55 4.66 3.60
C GLN A 100 -11.62 5.85 3.42
N PHE A 101 -10.77 5.84 2.41
CA PHE A 101 -9.91 6.98 2.08
C PHE A 101 -10.72 8.15 1.49
N VAL A 102 -11.68 7.85 0.62
CA VAL A 102 -12.55 8.86 0.01
C VAL A 102 -13.37 9.58 1.07
N GLU A 103 -13.93 8.86 2.05
CA GLU A 103 -14.70 9.41 3.16
C GLU A 103 -13.86 10.28 4.10
N ALA A 104 -12.58 9.98 4.26
CA ALA A 104 -11.65 10.79 5.05
C ALA A 104 -11.30 12.15 4.37
N GLY A 105 -11.61 12.28 3.09
CA GLY A 105 -11.36 13.47 2.29
C GLY A 105 -10.15 13.31 1.36
N MET A 106 -10.41 13.45 0.08
CA MET A 106 -9.39 13.43 -0.98
C MET A 106 -9.11 14.85 -1.44
N ASP A 107 -8.14 15.49 -0.84
CA ASP A 107 -7.57 16.77 -1.28
C ASP A 107 -6.04 16.67 -1.37
N GLU A 108 -5.44 17.70 -1.96
CA GLU A 108 -4.00 17.70 -2.27
C GLU A 108 -3.07 17.87 -1.05
N HIS A 109 -3.63 18.00 0.15
CA HIS A 109 -2.84 18.24 1.37
C HIS A 109 -3.23 17.31 2.53
N THR A 110 -4.19 16.42 2.31
CA THR A 110 -4.68 15.47 3.33
C THR A 110 -3.98 14.12 3.21
N LEU A 111 -3.59 13.55 4.35
CA LEU A 111 -3.14 12.16 4.48
C LEU A 111 -4.22 11.35 5.20
N PRO A 112 -5.08 10.62 4.47
CA PRO A 112 -5.98 9.63 5.05
C PRO A 112 -5.21 8.40 5.55
N VAL A 113 -5.58 7.90 6.73
CA VAL A 113 -4.99 6.71 7.36
C VAL A 113 -6.09 5.82 7.90
N THR A 114 -6.06 4.53 7.54
CA THR A 114 -6.94 3.50 8.09
C THR A 114 -6.19 2.59 9.05
N GLY A 115 -6.90 1.76 9.81
CA GLY A 115 -6.30 0.67 10.58
C GLY A 115 -5.99 -0.55 9.71
N ILE A 116 -5.31 -1.51 10.33
CA ILE A 116 -4.90 -2.80 9.75
C ILE A 116 -5.39 -3.92 10.67
N LEU A 117 -5.95 -4.99 10.12
CA LEU A 117 -6.23 -6.23 10.83
C LEU A 117 -5.11 -7.24 10.54
N GLN A 118 -4.26 -7.50 11.53
CA GLN A 118 -3.14 -8.42 11.42
C GLN A 118 -3.59 -9.85 11.75
N HIS A 119 -3.53 -10.75 10.77
CA HIS A 119 -3.79 -12.17 10.93
C HIS A 119 -2.50 -12.91 11.33
N ARG A 120 -2.50 -13.54 12.49
CA ARG A 120 -1.33 -14.21 13.06
C ARG A 120 -1.59 -15.70 13.21
N GLU A 121 -0.84 -16.51 12.51
CA GLU A 121 -0.98 -17.95 12.58
C GLU A 121 -0.79 -18.48 14.02
N GLY A 122 -1.76 -19.31 14.48
CA GLY A 122 -1.76 -19.87 15.83
C GLY A 122 -2.03 -18.86 16.97
N LYS A 123 -2.40 -17.61 16.66
CA LYS A 123 -2.75 -16.56 17.63
C LYS A 123 -4.02 -15.84 17.22
N SER A 124 -4.64 -15.12 18.17
CA SER A 124 -5.75 -14.22 17.83
C SER A 124 -5.30 -13.09 16.93
N ASP A 125 -6.18 -12.64 16.03
CA ASP A 125 -5.96 -11.47 15.20
C ASP A 125 -5.69 -10.22 16.05
N ARG A 126 -4.86 -9.32 15.54
CA ARG A 126 -4.53 -8.05 16.20
C ARG A 126 -4.99 -6.89 15.34
N ARG A 127 -5.80 -6.01 15.92
CA ARG A 127 -6.12 -4.72 15.31
C ARG A 127 -4.98 -3.75 15.56
N LEU A 128 -4.41 -3.19 14.50
CA LEU A 128 -3.49 -2.08 14.54
C LEU A 128 -4.28 -0.83 14.19
N THR A 129 -4.62 -0.03 15.19
CA THR A 129 -5.38 1.22 15.05
C THR A 129 -4.76 2.30 15.94
N ALA A 130 -4.80 3.54 15.50
CA ALA A 130 -4.58 4.71 16.34
C ALA A 130 -5.94 5.39 16.59
N PRO A 131 -6.08 6.22 17.64
CA PRO A 131 -7.31 6.96 17.90
C PRO A 131 -7.76 7.76 16.68
N ALA A 132 -9.07 7.81 16.45
CA ALA A 132 -9.65 8.62 15.37
C ALA A 132 -9.29 10.10 15.57
N MET A 133 -8.76 10.72 14.52
CA MET A 133 -8.31 12.11 14.52
C MET A 133 -8.60 12.76 13.17
N ASP A 134 -8.95 14.04 13.21
CA ASP A 134 -8.99 14.92 12.04
C ASP A 134 -8.31 16.22 12.45
N VAL A 135 -7.05 16.38 12.08
CA VAL A 135 -6.19 17.45 12.57
C VAL A 135 -5.47 18.17 11.44
N GLN A 136 -5.20 19.47 11.63
CA GLN A 136 -4.55 20.33 10.65
C GLN A 136 -3.39 21.14 11.26
N GLY A 137 -2.46 21.52 10.39
CA GLY A 137 -1.32 22.37 10.76
C GLY A 137 -0.46 21.75 11.85
N GLN A 138 -0.16 22.48 12.91
CA GLN A 138 0.71 22.01 13.99
C GLN A 138 0.16 20.79 14.74
N ALA A 139 -1.17 20.61 14.78
CA ALA A 139 -1.79 19.45 15.40
C ALA A 139 -1.50 18.13 14.65
N CYS A 140 -1.04 18.17 13.39
CA CYS A 140 -0.57 16.98 12.69
C CYS A 140 0.57 16.28 13.43
N THR A 141 1.37 16.99 14.23
CA THR A 141 2.42 16.37 15.06
C THR A 141 1.83 15.38 16.06
N GLU A 142 0.65 15.67 16.63
CA GLU A 142 -0.01 14.76 17.56
C GLU A 142 -0.46 13.48 16.86
N ALA A 143 -1.00 13.60 15.63
CA ALA A 143 -1.37 12.44 14.81
C ALA A 143 -0.15 11.58 14.46
N ILE A 144 0.98 12.18 14.08
CA ILE A 144 2.23 11.46 13.79
C ILE A 144 2.73 10.70 15.03
N VAL A 145 2.71 11.34 16.20
CA VAL A 145 3.07 10.70 17.47
C VAL A 145 2.12 9.55 17.80
N ALA A 146 0.81 9.72 17.58
CA ALA A 146 -0.18 8.67 17.78
C ALA A 146 0.10 7.48 16.84
N LEU A 147 0.29 7.73 15.53
CA LEU A 147 0.64 6.69 14.56
C LEU A 147 1.92 5.94 14.96
N ARG A 148 2.93 6.64 15.44
CA ARG A 148 4.18 6.02 15.91
C ARG A 148 3.97 5.14 17.14
N ARG A 149 3.20 5.61 18.13
CA ARG A 149 2.91 4.86 19.37
C ARG A 149 2.09 3.59 19.14
N HIS A 150 1.29 3.56 18.08
CA HIS A 150 0.41 2.46 17.74
C HIS A 150 0.97 1.58 16.60
N ASP A 151 2.27 1.69 16.28
CA ASP A 151 2.95 0.93 15.23
C ASP A 151 2.33 1.11 13.82
N MET A 152 1.71 2.27 13.56
CA MET A 152 0.97 2.55 12.32
C MET A 152 1.73 3.44 11.33
N LEU A 153 2.81 4.09 11.78
CA LEU A 153 3.52 5.08 10.96
C LEU A 153 4.19 4.44 9.74
N GLY A 154 4.83 3.30 9.92
CA GLY A 154 5.68 2.66 8.92
C GLY A 154 4.96 1.87 7.83
N PHE A 155 3.64 1.87 7.75
CA PHE A 155 2.90 1.16 6.70
C PHE A 155 2.45 2.11 5.60
N THR A 156 2.74 1.78 4.33
CA THR A 156 2.21 2.49 3.16
C THR A 156 0.85 1.97 2.73
N VAL A 157 0.54 0.71 3.03
CA VAL A 157 -0.68 0.01 2.62
C VAL A 157 -1.97 0.54 3.26
N ASN A 158 -1.88 1.30 4.32
CA ASN A 158 -3.02 1.87 5.04
C ASN A 158 -3.15 3.40 4.88
N LYS A 159 -2.53 3.95 3.85
CA LYS A 159 -2.50 5.39 3.56
C LYS A 159 -2.85 5.66 2.11
N LEU A 160 -3.47 6.81 1.88
CA LEU A 160 -3.65 7.34 0.53
C LEU A 160 -2.70 8.53 0.34
N LEU A 161 -1.88 8.47 -0.69
CA LEU A 161 -0.82 9.43 -0.97
C LEU A 161 -1.16 10.24 -2.21
N VAL A 162 -0.91 11.53 -2.19
CA VAL A 162 -1.06 12.43 -3.35
C VAL A 162 0.13 12.28 -4.27
N LYS A 163 -0.07 11.80 -5.49
CA LYS A 163 1.00 11.56 -6.46
C LYS A 163 1.80 12.83 -6.78
N ARG A 164 1.12 13.98 -6.88
CA ARG A 164 1.77 15.27 -7.14
C ARG A 164 2.83 15.61 -6.09
N ILE A 165 2.55 15.38 -4.79
CA ILE A 165 3.52 15.59 -3.71
C ILE A 165 4.77 14.74 -3.93
N ILE A 166 4.57 13.46 -4.30
CA ILE A 166 5.67 12.52 -4.55
C ILE A 166 6.53 13.00 -5.72
N ASP A 167 5.90 13.40 -6.82
CA ASP A 167 6.60 13.79 -8.06
C ASP A 167 7.33 15.13 -7.91
N GLU A 168 6.67 16.16 -7.36
CA GLU A 168 7.26 17.50 -7.20
C GLU A 168 8.44 17.51 -6.24
N ASN A 169 8.47 16.61 -5.26
CA ASN A 169 9.55 16.51 -4.28
C ASN A 169 10.53 15.36 -4.57
N GLY A 170 10.37 14.68 -5.69
CA GLY A 170 11.24 13.58 -6.11
C GLY A 170 11.31 12.42 -5.11
N LEU A 171 10.22 12.17 -4.36
CA LEU A 171 10.21 11.16 -3.30
C LEU A 171 10.24 9.75 -3.90
N ARG A 172 11.17 8.92 -3.42
CA ARG A 172 11.31 7.52 -3.85
C ARG A 172 11.70 6.65 -2.67
N PHE A 173 11.29 5.38 -2.73
CA PHE A 173 11.82 4.36 -1.83
C PHE A 173 13.31 4.19 -2.07
N ILE A 174 14.10 4.10 -1.00
CA ILE A 174 15.55 3.91 -1.10
C ILE A 174 15.83 2.47 -1.53
N GLU A 175 16.50 2.32 -2.66
CA GLU A 175 16.87 1.02 -3.21
C GLU A 175 17.95 0.35 -2.34
N GLY A 176 17.88 -1.00 -2.24
CA GLY A 176 18.81 -1.78 -1.45
C GLY A 176 18.56 -1.72 0.07
N LEU A 177 17.55 -0.96 0.52
CA LEU A 177 17.14 -0.97 1.93
C LEU A 177 16.18 -2.13 2.18
N SER A 178 16.54 -3.04 3.09
CA SER A 178 15.78 -4.26 3.37
C SER A 178 14.74 -4.12 4.48
N HIS A 179 14.83 -3.06 5.29
CA HIS A 179 13.93 -2.84 6.43
C HIS A 179 13.62 -1.37 6.59
N ARG A 180 12.36 -1.06 6.96
CA ARG A 180 11.84 0.30 7.21
C ARG A 180 11.87 1.24 5.99
N GLU A 181 11.94 0.70 4.80
CA GLU A 181 11.88 1.48 3.56
C GLU A 181 10.60 2.32 3.48
N ASP A 182 9.47 1.74 3.95
CA ASP A 182 8.16 2.40 4.05
C ASP A 182 8.17 3.56 5.04
N GLU A 183 8.72 3.34 6.24
CA GLU A 183 8.80 4.37 7.28
C GLU A 183 9.63 5.56 6.81
N ILE A 184 10.78 5.30 6.16
CA ILE A 184 11.64 6.37 5.64
C ILE A 184 10.92 7.14 4.52
N PHE A 185 10.27 6.45 3.60
CA PHE A 185 9.49 7.08 2.54
C PHE A 185 8.38 7.98 3.13
N LEU A 186 7.64 7.49 4.12
CA LEU A 186 6.58 8.26 4.77
C LEU A 186 7.12 9.45 5.58
N LEU A 187 8.27 9.32 6.23
CA LEU A 187 8.91 10.43 6.93
C LEU A 187 9.38 11.54 5.96
N GLN A 188 9.70 11.20 4.71
CA GLN A 188 9.96 12.20 3.66
C GLN A 188 8.66 12.82 3.11
N TYR A 189 7.56 12.06 3.06
CA TYR A 189 6.27 12.51 2.53
C TYR A 189 5.49 13.40 3.50
N ILE A 190 5.43 13.05 4.78
CA ILE A 190 4.62 13.71 5.82
C ILE A 190 4.84 15.22 5.95
N PRO A 191 6.07 15.78 5.80
CA PRO A 191 6.28 17.23 5.87
C PRO A 191 5.52 18.05 4.81
N HIS A 192 5.02 17.40 3.77
CA HIS A 192 4.34 18.05 2.64
C HIS A 192 2.80 18.03 2.78
N VAL A 193 2.25 17.41 3.84
CA VAL A 193 0.81 17.42 4.13
C VAL A 193 0.47 18.37 5.25
N SER A 194 -0.72 18.95 5.22
CA SER A 194 -1.18 19.91 6.23
C SER A 194 -2.39 19.41 7.01
N ARG A 195 -2.96 18.26 6.64
CA ARG A 195 -4.07 17.61 7.34
C ARG A 195 -3.81 16.11 7.43
N ILE A 196 -4.11 15.50 8.56
CA ILE A 196 -4.06 14.04 8.78
C ILE A 196 -5.42 13.59 9.31
N VAL A 197 -6.02 12.62 8.64
CA VAL A 197 -7.30 12.03 9.05
C VAL A 197 -7.09 10.55 9.33
N ILE A 198 -7.24 10.14 10.59
CA ILE A 198 -7.12 8.77 11.05
C ILE A 198 -8.51 8.24 11.36
N ASN A 199 -8.91 7.12 10.77
CA ASN A 199 -10.08 6.36 11.18
C ASN A 199 -9.69 5.01 11.80
N GLU A 200 -10.56 4.45 12.66
CA GLU A 200 -10.29 3.21 13.39
C GLU A 200 -10.73 1.95 12.64
N LYS A 201 -11.28 2.09 11.42
CA LYS A 201 -11.66 0.94 10.60
C LYS A 201 -10.41 0.19 10.14
N THR A 202 -10.51 -1.12 10.00
CA THR A 202 -9.40 -2.00 9.63
C THR A 202 -9.70 -2.75 8.32
N PRO A 203 -9.87 -2.03 7.19
CA PRO A 203 -10.26 -2.65 5.93
C PRO A 203 -9.09 -3.35 5.21
N TYR A 204 -7.87 -3.20 5.72
CA TYR A 204 -6.68 -3.87 5.21
C TYR A 204 -6.33 -5.06 6.10
N HIS A 205 -6.18 -6.24 5.52
CA HIS A 205 -5.88 -7.50 6.17
C HIS A 205 -4.44 -7.90 5.90
N TYR A 206 -3.60 -7.78 6.91
CA TYR A 206 -2.17 -8.12 6.86
C TYR A 206 -1.96 -9.58 7.27
N ARG A 207 -1.41 -10.38 6.39
CA ARG A 207 -1.06 -11.77 6.65
C ARG A 207 0.34 -11.86 7.26
N CYS A 208 0.41 -12.19 8.54
CA CYS A 208 1.69 -12.47 9.19
C CYS A 208 2.14 -13.89 8.85
N LEU A 209 2.88 -14.05 7.76
CA LEU A 209 3.49 -15.33 7.40
C LEU A 209 4.59 -15.64 8.40
N LEU A 210 4.51 -16.80 9.06
CA LEU A 210 5.68 -17.36 9.76
C LEU A 210 6.65 -17.87 8.70
N TYR A 211 7.65 -17.07 8.36
CA TYR A 211 8.75 -17.56 7.55
C TYR A 211 9.52 -18.60 8.35
N THR A 212 9.27 -19.90 8.10
CA THR A 212 10.01 -21.03 8.64
C THR A 212 11.29 -21.34 7.84
N SER A 213 11.57 -20.57 6.80
CA SER A 213 12.79 -20.62 5.97
C SER A 213 13.46 -19.24 5.98
N PRO A 214 14.78 -19.15 5.77
CA PRO A 214 15.42 -17.84 5.61
C PRO A 214 14.70 -17.05 4.53
N SER A 215 14.30 -15.83 4.86
CA SER A 215 13.66 -14.93 3.94
C SER A 215 14.48 -14.83 2.65
N PRO A 216 13.85 -14.80 1.45
CA PRO A 216 14.57 -14.44 0.23
C PRO A 216 15.29 -13.09 0.31
N ARG A 217 15.08 -12.35 1.41
CA ARG A 217 15.70 -11.06 1.74
C ARG A 217 17.09 -11.21 2.40
N ASP A 218 17.53 -12.43 2.75
CA ASP A 218 18.80 -12.69 3.46
C ASP A 218 19.91 -13.25 2.54
N GLY A 219 19.77 -13.09 1.25
CA GLY A 219 20.74 -13.52 0.24
C GLY A 219 21.32 -12.38 -0.57
#